data_d0bcd90f048396d5e97150af250ac380
#
_entry.id   d0bcd90f048396d5e97150af250ac380
#
_cell.length_a   1.000
_cell.length_b   1.000
_cell.length_c   1.000
_cell.angle_alpha   90.00
_cell.angle_beta   90.00
_cell.angle_gamma   90.00
#
_symmetry.space_group_name_H-M   'P 1'
#
loop_
_entity.id
_entity.type
_entity.pdbx_description
1 polymer ?
#
loop_
_entity_poly.entity_id
_entity_poly.type
_entity_poly.pdbx_seq_one_letter_code
_entity_poly.pdbx_strand_id
1 'polypeptide(L)'
;IPSSWTSFEQVDEDQWALVRNLRDDVNQMLEIARNDKLVGASLDAAAFVHVPDEATRTILDKLDGDRDLVSPPVKTNGVDDLRTSLMLSQVNLVNSEDAVSEACEAIYVSKGEKSGCTVGVRQAEGSKCGRCWFYDEKVGKLGLPHADLCQRCDDAIFSWEKATGNKFSKEEEKVEEPVP
;
A
#
# COMPACT_ATOMS: atom_id res chain seq x y z
N ILE A 1 5.39 3.87 31.84
CA ILE A 1 5.62 3.08 30.62
C ILE A 1 5.37 1.63 31.01
N PRO A 2 4.43 0.91 30.35
CA PRO A 2 4.19 -0.49 30.66
C PRO A 2 5.47 -1.31 30.46
N SER A 3 5.74 -2.24 31.37
CA SER A 3 6.93 -3.10 31.30
C SER A 3 7.02 -3.95 30.02
N SER A 4 5.89 -4.14 29.32
CA SER A 4 5.84 -4.77 28.01
C SER A 4 6.49 -3.95 26.88
N TRP A 5 6.78 -2.68 27.10
CA TRP A 5 7.43 -1.81 26.12
C TRP A 5 8.96 -1.81 26.24
N THR A 6 9.51 -2.51 27.22
CA THR A 6 10.97 -2.63 27.38
C THR A 6 11.60 -3.73 26.53
N SER A 7 10.79 -4.51 25.81
CA SER A 7 11.24 -5.59 24.94
C SER A 7 11.07 -5.24 23.44
N PHE A 8 11.15 -3.96 23.05
CA PHE A 8 11.35 -3.66 21.65
C PHE A 8 12.71 -4.26 21.26
N GLU A 9 12.68 -5.28 20.43
CA GLU A 9 13.87 -5.72 19.72
C GLU A 9 14.46 -4.49 19.04
N GLN A 10 15.76 -4.32 19.13
CA GLN A 10 16.44 -3.18 18.57
C GLN A 10 16.06 -3.12 17.08
N VAL A 11 15.33 -2.09 16.70
CA VAL A 11 14.96 -1.87 15.30
C VAL A 11 16.26 -1.74 14.56
N ASP A 12 16.47 -2.59 13.56
CA ASP A 12 17.65 -2.54 12.72
C ASP A 12 17.61 -1.20 11.93
N GLU A 13 18.44 -0.25 12.37
CA GLU A 13 18.47 1.09 11.78
C GLU A 13 18.84 1.05 10.30
N ASP A 14 19.65 0.07 9.89
CA ASP A 14 20.06 -0.11 8.49
C ASP A 14 18.88 -0.57 7.62
N GLN A 15 18.03 -1.46 8.14
CA GLN A 15 16.81 -1.87 7.44
C GLN A 15 15.84 -0.71 7.26
N TRP A 16 15.65 0.10 8.28
CA TRP A 16 14.81 1.29 8.17
C TRP A 16 15.42 2.37 7.28
N ALA A 17 16.74 2.53 7.27
CA ALA A 17 17.41 3.42 6.32
C ALA A 17 17.16 2.98 4.88
N LEU A 18 17.20 1.66 4.60
CA LEU A 18 16.87 1.10 3.29
C LEU A 18 15.45 1.44 2.86
N VAL A 19 14.45 1.21 3.73
CA VAL A 19 13.04 1.52 3.43
C VAL A 19 12.84 3.02 3.18
N ARG A 20 13.48 3.89 3.97
CA ARG A 20 13.41 5.34 3.76
C ARG A 20 14.03 5.74 2.42
N ASN A 21 15.19 5.18 2.08
CA ASN A 21 15.86 5.46 0.81
C ASN A 21 14.99 5.01 -0.38
N LEU A 22 14.41 3.80 -0.31
CA LEU A 22 13.48 3.33 -1.33
C LEU A 22 12.26 4.23 -1.44
N ARG A 23 11.69 4.67 -0.31
CA ARG A 23 10.56 5.59 -0.30
C ARG A 23 10.88 6.94 -0.95
N ASP A 24 12.08 7.45 -0.74
CA ASP A 24 12.50 8.69 -1.37
C ASP A 24 12.60 8.54 -2.90
N ASP A 25 13.16 7.43 -3.39
CA ASP A 25 13.25 7.15 -4.82
C ASP A 25 11.85 6.95 -5.45
N VAL A 26 10.95 6.24 -4.76
CA VAL A 26 9.54 6.10 -5.16
C VAL A 26 8.85 7.47 -5.22
N ASN A 27 9.06 8.33 -4.22
CA ASN A 27 8.46 9.65 -4.19
C ASN A 27 8.91 10.54 -5.36
N GLN A 28 10.16 10.41 -5.82
CA GLN A 28 10.62 11.13 -7.03
C GLN A 28 9.80 10.72 -8.26
N MET A 29 9.55 9.44 -8.44
CA MET A 29 8.73 8.95 -9.56
C MET A 29 7.26 9.37 -9.41
N LEU A 30 6.74 9.37 -8.19
CA LEU A 30 5.39 9.87 -7.92
C LEU A 30 5.23 11.36 -8.26
N GLU A 31 6.24 12.19 -8.02
CA GLU A 31 6.18 13.61 -8.38
C GLU A 31 6.12 13.79 -9.91
N ILE A 32 6.87 13.00 -10.68
CA ILE A 32 6.78 13.02 -12.15
C ILE A 32 5.36 12.61 -12.57
N ALA A 33 4.85 11.50 -12.04
CA ALA A 33 3.51 10.99 -12.35
C ALA A 33 2.39 11.99 -11.96
N ARG A 34 2.57 12.76 -10.88
CA ARG A 34 1.64 13.83 -10.47
C ARG A 34 1.65 15.01 -11.41
N ASN A 35 2.84 15.45 -11.83
CA ASN A 35 2.99 16.56 -12.78
C ASN A 35 2.28 16.24 -14.10
N ASP A 36 2.34 14.98 -14.53
CA ASP A 36 1.68 14.49 -15.74
C ASP A 36 0.20 14.12 -15.50
N LYS A 37 -0.29 14.29 -14.27
CA LYS A 37 -1.67 13.95 -13.86
C LYS A 37 -2.03 12.46 -14.02
N LEU A 38 -1.04 11.58 -14.05
CA LEU A 38 -1.26 10.14 -14.06
C LEU A 38 -1.82 9.67 -12.71
N VAL A 39 -1.34 10.24 -11.60
CA VAL A 39 -1.82 9.96 -10.25
C VAL A 39 -2.09 11.27 -9.50
N GLY A 40 -3.07 11.26 -8.60
CA GLY A 40 -3.34 12.40 -7.72
C GLY A 40 -2.69 12.21 -6.34
N ALA A 41 -3.18 11.26 -5.58
CA ALA A 41 -2.61 10.90 -4.28
C ALA A 41 -1.63 9.73 -4.42
N SER A 42 -0.76 9.54 -3.42
CA SER A 42 0.15 8.38 -3.40
C SER A 42 -0.60 7.06 -3.40
N LEU A 43 -1.77 7.00 -2.75
CA LEU A 43 -2.62 5.81 -2.74
C LEU A 43 -3.29 5.50 -4.09
N ASP A 44 -3.24 6.40 -5.06
CA ASP A 44 -3.72 6.13 -6.42
C ASP A 44 -2.67 5.37 -7.25
N ALA A 45 -1.49 5.10 -6.67
CA ALA A 45 -0.37 4.53 -7.38
C ALA A 45 -0.04 3.09 -6.97
N ALA A 46 0.56 2.37 -7.92
CA ALA A 46 1.27 1.12 -7.78
C ALA A 46 2.75 1.33 -8.10
N ALA A 47 3.65 0.72 -7.31
CA ALA A 47 5.07 0.69 -7.61
C ALA A 47 5.53 -0.72 -7.99
N PHE A 48 6.49 -0.78 -8.91
CA PHE A 48 7.23 -1.96 -9.30
C PHE A 48 8.69 -1.72 -8.97
N VAL A 49 9.29 -2.63 -8.21
CA VAL A 49 10.64 -2.45 -7.67
C VAL A 49 11.48 -3.66 -8.00
N HIS A 50 12.58 -3.44 -8.72
CA HIS A 50 13.63 -4.42 -8.89
C HIS A 50 14.78 -4.11 -7.94
N VAL A 51 15.17 -5.12 -7.17
CA VAL A 51 16.24 -5.04 -6.18
C VAL A 51 17.41 -5.88 -6.66
N PRO A 52 18.55 -5.28 -7.05
CA PRO A 52 19.68 -6.00 -7.60
C PRO A 52 20.47 -6.79 -6.55
N ASP A 53 20.41 -6.37 -5.29
CA ASP A 53 21.14 -7.01 -4.19
C ASP A 53 20.24 -8.00 -3.43
N GLU A 54 20.71 -9.25 -3.31
CA GLU A 54 19.95 -10.34 -2.69
C GLU A 54 19.71 -10.13 -1.19
N ALA A 55 20.66 -9.53 -0.47
CA ALA A 55 20.47 -9.25 0.95
C ALA A 55 19.37 -8.20 1.16
N THR A 56 19.40 -7.13 0.37
CA THR A 56 18.37 -6.09 0.33
C THR A 56 17.01 -6.68 -0.09
N ARG A 57 17.02 -7.55 -1.11
CA ARG A 57 15.81 -8.24 -1.57
C ARG A 57 15.16 -9.05 -0.44
N THR A 58 15.95 -9.81 0.30
CA THR A 58 15.47 -10.63 1.42
C THR A 58 14.82 -9.78 2.52
N ILE A 59 15.35 -8.58 2.78
CA ILE A 59 14.76 -7.64 3.75
C ILE A 59 13.41 -7.14 3.25
N LEU A 60 13.33 -6.69 2.01
CA LEU A 60 12.09 -6.16 1.44
C LEU A 60 11.03 -7.24 1.25
N ASP A 61 11.39 -8.46 0.88
CA ASP A 61 10.46 -9.60 0.79
C ASP A 61 9.81 -9.93 2.15
N LYS A 62 10.54 -9.77 3.26
CA LYS A 62 9.97 -9.93 4.61
C LYS A 62 8.95 -8.85 4.95
N LEU A 63 9.12 -7.65 4.40
CA LEU A 63 8.22 -6.51 4.59
C LEU A 63 7.06 -6.51 3.59
N ASP A 64 7.19 -7.22 2.46
CA ASP A 64 6.17 -7.26 1.41
C ASP A 64 4.89 -8.02 1.84
N GLY A 65 4.95 -8.72 2.97
CA GLY A 65 3.80 -9.41 3.53
C GLY A 65 3.22 -10.50 2.63
N ASP A 66 2.23 -11.19 3.15
CA ASP A 66 1.48 -12.17 2.34
C ASP A 66 0.47 -11.37 1.49
N ARG A 67 0.65 -11.35 0.16
CA ARG A 67 -0.20 -10.62 -0.80
C ARG A 67 -1.65 -11.10 -0.84
N ASP A 68 -1.96 -12.19 -0.15
CA ASP A 68 -3.32 -12.63 0.06
C ASP A 68 -4.03 -11.70 1.05
N LEU A 69 -4.62 -10.65 0.49
CA LEU A 69 -5.48 -9.71 1.22
C LEU A 69 -6.70 -10.37 1.89
N VAL A 70 -6.88 -11.67 1.71
CA VAL A 70 -7.95 -12.48 2.29
C VAL A 70 -7.64 -12.85 3.73
N SER A 71 -6.37 -12.87 4.12
CA SER A 71 -5.99 -13.07 5.52
C SER A 71 -5.45 -11.76 6.08
N PRO A 72 -5.93 -11.29 7.22
CA PRO A 72 -5.23 -10.23 7.94
C PRO A 72 -3.79 -10.71 8.13
N PRO A 73 -2.79 -9.82 8.11
CA PRO A 73 -1.40 -10.18 8.29
C PRO A 73 -1.22 -10.73 9.72
N VAL A 74 -1.49 -12.00 9.90
CA VAL A 74 -1.50 -12.70 11.21
C VAL A 74 -0.09 -13.00 11.71
N LYS A 75 0.94 -12.70 10.92
CA LYS A 75 2.30 -13.18 11.22
C LYS A 75 3.36 -12.11 11.41
N THR A 76 3.08 -10.88 11.15
CA THR A 76 3.95 -9.79 11.56
C THR A 76 3.30 -9.11 12.75
N ASN A 77 4.07 -8.71 13.72
CA ASN A 77 3.60 -7.99 14.91
C ASN A 77 2.93 -6.63 14.59
N GLY A 78 2.14 -6.63 13.55
CA GLY A 78 1.07 -5.66 13.33
C GLY A 78 1.39 -4.41 12.55
N VAL A 79 2.55 -4.21 11.92
CA VAL A 79 2.79 -2.92 11.29
C VAL A 79 3.41 -3.03 9.94
N ASP A 80 3.67 -3.97 9.21
CA ASP A 80 4.66 -3.69 8.19
C ASP A 80 4.51 -4.47 6.90
N ASP A 81 3.45 -4.08 6.24
CA ASP A 81 3.27 -4.23 4.82
C ASP A 81 4.12 -3.14 4.11
N LEU A 82 4.99 -3.52 3.20
CA LEU A 82 5.86 -2.61 2.45
C LEU A 82 5.06 -1.49 1.77
N ARG A 83 3.88 -1.80 1.22
CA ARG A 83 2.98 -0.80 0.63
C ARG A 83 2.53 0.27 1.65
N THR A 84 2.33 -0.11 2.91
CA THR A 84 1.97 0.84 3.98
C THR A 84 3.14 1.75 4.30
N SER A 85 4.35 1.20 4.38
CA SER A 85 5.58 1.97 4.60
C SER A 85 5.88 2.94 3.47
N LEU A 86 5.58 2.55 2.23
CA LEU A 86 5.73 3.41 1.05
C LEU A 86 4.50 4.30 0.79
N MET A 87 3.39 4.08 1.51
CA MET A 87 2.10 4.77 1.33
C MET A 87 1.53 4.63 -0.08
N LEU A 88 1.55 3.41 -0.61
CA LEU A 88 1.01 3.06 -1.94
C LEU A 88 -0.11 2.05 -1.81
N SER A 89 -0.97 1.96 -2.80
CA SER A 89 -2.00 0.90 -2.84
C SER A 89 -1.42 -0.46 -3.19
N GLN A 90 -0.40 -0.50 -4.04
CA GLN A 90 0.22 -1.74 -4.49
C GLN A 90 1.74 -1.55 -4.58
N VAL A 91 2.49 -2.57 -4.16
CA VAL A 91 3.94 -2.65 -4.36
C VAL A 91 4.25 -4.05 -4.90
N ASN A 92 5.04 -4.13 -5.95
CA ASN A 92 5.40 -5.37 -6.60
C ASN A 92 6.93 -5.47 -6.66
N LEU A 93 7.50 -6.42 -5.93
CA LEU A 93 8.90 -6.75 -6.05
C LEU A 93 9.08 -7.68 -7.25
N VAL A 94 9.76 -7.20 -8.28
CA VAL A 94 9.99 -7.92 -9.54
C VAL A 94 11.42 -8.44 -9.65
N ASN A 95 11.64 -9.40 -10.56
CA ASN A 95 12.91 -10.13 -10.63
C ASN A 95 13.93 -9.49 -11.58
N SER A 96 13.53 -8.53 -12.41
CA SER A 96 14.43 -7.87 -13.36
C SER A 96 14.03 -6.41 -13.61
N GLU A 97 14.97 -5.62 -14.10
CA GLU A 97 14.72 -4.25 -14.55
C GLU A 97 13.77 -4.22 -15.76
N ASP A 98 13.88 -5.22 -16.62
CA ASP A 98 12.98 -5.36 -17.78
C ASP A 98 11.52 -5.52 -17.33
N ALA A 99 11.27 -6.29 -16.27
CA ALA A 99 9.92 -6.45 -15.73
C ALA A 99 9.35 -5.14 -15.15
N VAL A 100 10.19 -4.23 -14.64
CA VAL A 100 9.76 -2.88 -14.25
C VAL A 100 9.35 -2.09 -15.50
N SER A 101 10.19 -2.14 -16.55
CA SER A 101 9.96 -1.40 -17.80
C SER A 101 8.76 -1.94 -18.60
N GLU A 102 8.44 -3.22 -18.47
CA GLU A 102 7.23 -3.81 -19.07
C GLU A 102 5.96 -3.41 -18.31
N ALA A 103 6.07 -3.24 -16.99
CA ALA A 103 4.94 -2.90 -16.14
C ALA A 103 4.58 -1.41 -16.14
N CYS A 104 5.55 -0.53 -16.42
CA CYS A 104 5.42 0.91 -16.33
C CYS A 104 5.90 1.59 -17.61
N GLU A 105 5.33 2.74 -17.96
CA GLU A 105 5.87 3.57 -19.04
C GLU A 105 7.28 4.06 -18.68
N ALA A 106 8.18 4.09 -19.65
CA ALA A 106 9.60 4.38 -19.45
C ALA A 106 9.89 5.71 -18.73
N ILE A 107 9.01 6.72 -18.91
CA ILE A 107 9.14 8.04 -18.26
C ILE A 107 8.95 7.95 -16.74
N TYR A 108 8.25 6.93 -16.25
CA TYR A 108 7.98 6.69 -14.82
C TYR A 108 8.86 5.59 -14.24
N VAL A 109 9.95 5.24 -14.91
CA VAL A 109 10.94 4.25 -14.47
C VAL A 109 12.28 4.92 -14.27
N SER A 110 12.92 4.71 -13.13
CA SER A 110 14.27 5.20 -12.84
C SER A 110 15.02 4.27 -11.92
N LYS A 111 16.35 4.30 -12.04
CA LYS A 111 17.23 3.72 -11.03
C LYS A 111 17.36 4.69 -9.87
N GLY A 112 16.94 4.26 -8.68
CA GLY A 112 17.01 5.05 -7.46
C GLY A 112 18.45 5.33 -7.05
N GLU A 113 18.76 6.59 -6.82
CA GLU A 113 20.11 7.02 -6.39
C GLU A 113 20.40 6.63 -4.94
N LYS A 114 19.35 6.59 -4.09
CA LYS A 114 19.48 6.34 -2.66
C LYS A 114 19.39 4.86 -2.31
N SER A 115 18.46 4.13 -2.91
CA SER A 115 18.25 2.72 -2.63
C SER A 115 19.04 1.78 -3.53
N GLY A 116 19.48 2.27 -4.70
CA GLY A 116 20.10 1.43 -5.74
C GLY A 116 19.11 0.51 -6.47
N CYS A 117 17.83 0.56 -6.11
CA CYS A 117 16.78 -0.23 -6.75
C CYS A 117 16.29 0.44 -8.04
N THR A 118 15.80 -0.34 -9.01
CA THR A 118 15.07 0.21 -10.14
C THR A 118 13.60 0.29 -9.76
N VAL A 119 13.04 1.49 -9.84
CA VAL A 119 11.67 1.81 -9.42
C VAL A 119 10.84 2.26 -10.61
N GLY A 120 9.66 1.67 -10.77
CA GLY A 120 8.64 2.13 -11.72
C GLY A 120 7.33 2.43 -11.01
N VAL A 121 6.59 3.42 -11.53
CA VAL A 121 5.29 3.83 -10.97
C VAL A 121 4.24 3.87 -12.07
N ARG A 122 3.04 3.39 -11.74
CA ARG A 122 1.84 3.52 -12.57
C ARG A 122 0.60 3.74 -11.70
N GLN A 123 -0.54 3.95 -12.33
CA GLN A 123 -1.82 3.98 -11.62
C GLN A 123 -2.14 2.61 -11.00
N ALA A 124 -2.66 2.60 -9.77
CA ALA A 124 -3.07 1.39 -9.08
C ALA A 124 -4.28 0.74 -9.75
N GLU A 125 -4.33 -0.59 -9.71
CA GLU A 125 -5.44 -1.37 -10.25
C GLU A 125 -6.56 -1.57 -9.24
N GLY A 126 -7.77 -1.80 -9.75
CA GLY A 126 -8.95 -2.07 -8.94
C GLY A 126 -9.77 -0.84 -8.59
N SER A 127 -10.54 -0.94 -7.51
CA SER A 127 -11.44 0.12 -7.04
C SER A 127 -10.98 0.64 -5.68
N LYS A 128 -11.25 1.92 -5.44
CA LYS A 128 -10.89 2.59 -4.17
C LYS A 128 -11.78 2.10 -3.03
N CYS A 129 -11.19 1.63 -1.96
CA CYS A 129 -11.91 1.30 -0.73
C CYS A 129 -12.45 2.58 -0.07
N GLY A 130 -13.74 2.62 0.22
CA GLY A 130 -14.39 3.79 0.80
C GLY A 130 -13.92 4.15 2.23
N ARG A 131 -13.19 3.26 2.91
CA ARG A 131 -12.70 3.49 4.29
C ARG A 131 -11.20 3.77 4.35
N CYS A 132 -10.36 2.90 3.77
CA CYS A 132 -8.89 3.06 3.88
C CYS A 132 -8.26 3.75 2.66
N TRP A 133 -9.03 3.93 1.60
CA TRP A 133 -8.65 4.61 0.36
C TRP A 133 -7.60 3.90 -0.50
N PHE A 134 -7.13 2.74 -0.08
CA PHE A 134 -6.32 1.88 -0.92
C PHE A 134 -7.14 1.35 -2.09
N TYR A 135 -6.50 1.21 -3.24
CA TYR A 135 -7.06 0.52 -4.38
C TYR A 135 -6.82 -0.98 -4.27
N ASP A 136 -7.86 -1.75 -4.53
CA ASP A 136 -7.83 -3.21 -4.46
C ASP A 136 -8.76 -3.77 -5.54
N GLU A 137 -8.29 -4.75 -6.28
CA GLU A 137 -9.06 -5.39 -7.35
C GLU A 137 -10.30 -6.13 -6.85
N LYS A 138 -10.31 -6.49 -5.58
CA LYS A 138 -11.40 -7.24 -4.94
C LYS A 138 -12.54 -6.34 -4.45
N VAL A 139 -12.32 -5.03 -4.29
CA VAL A 139 -13.38 -4.08 -3.89
C VAL A 139 -14.53 -4.13 -4.89
N GLY A 140 -15.73 -4.36 -4.38
CA GLY A 140 -16.95 -4.52 -5.19
C GLY A 140 -17.18 -5.92 -5.76
N LYS A 141 -16.23 -6.85 -5.62
CA LYS A 141 -16.29 -8.19 -6.24
C LYS A 141 -16.45 -9.35 -5.23
N LEU A 142 -16.22 -9.11 -3.94
CA LEU A 142 -16.19 -10.15 -2.92
C LEU A 142 -17.58 -10.57 -2.39
N GLY A 143 -18.66 -9.89 -2.80
CA GLY A 143 -20.00 -10.16 -2.24
C GLY A 143 -20.09 -9.87 -0.74
N LEU A 144 -19.24 -8.99 -0.23
CA LEU A 144 -19.20 -8.61 1.18
C LEU A 144 -20.41 -7.75 1.55
N PRO A 145 -20.81 -7.73 2.84
CA PRO A 145 -21.87 -6.85 3.32
C PRO A 145 -21.66 -5.36 2.96
N HIS A 146 -20.41 -4.92 2.94
CA HIS A 146 -20.02 -3.57 2.54
C HIS A 146 -19.25 -3.63 1.23
N ALA A 147 -19.98 -3.65 0.11
CA ALA A 147 -19.41 -3.89 -1.22
C ALA A 147 -18.33 -2.88 -1.66
N ASP A 148 -18.34 -1.67 -1.13
CA ASP A 148 -17.35 -0.62 -1.43
C ASP A 148 -16.09 -0.68 -0.54
N LEU A 149 -15.96 -1.69 0.30
CA LEU A 149 -14.81 -1.89 1.17
C LEU A 149 -13.91 -3.02 0.68
N CYS A 150 -12.63 -2.93 0.99
CA CYS A 150 -11.73 -4.07 0.89
C CYS A 150 -11.99 -5.04 2.06
N GLN A 151 -11.58 -6.30 1.90
CA GLN A 151 -11.80 -7.36 2.88
C GLN A 151 -11.37 -6.94 4.30
N ARG A 152 -10.18 -6.39 4.45
CA ARG A 152 -9.67 -5.93 5.76
C ARG A 152 -10.57 -4.91 6.43
N CYS A 153 -11.14 -3.98 5.66
CA CYS A 153 -12.03 -2.96 6.19
C CYS A 153 -13.41 -3.52 6.54
N ASP A 154 -13.92 -4.43 5.74
CA ASP A 154 -15.17 -5.13 6.03
C ASP A 154 -15.05 -5.98 7.30
N ASP A 155 -14.00 -6.78 7.44
CA ASP A 155 -13.73 -7.58 8.64
C ASP A 155 -13.61 -6.72 9.91
N ALA A 156 -12.96 -5.55 9.79
CA ALA A 156 -12.83 -4.62 10.92
C ALA A 156 -14.20 -4.05 11.33
N ILE A 157 -15.05 -3.70 10.37
CA ILE A 157 -16.41 -3.21 10.66
C ILE A 157 -17.26 -4.33 11.25
N PHE A 158 -17.23 -5.50 10.66
CA PHE A 158 -17.96 -6.66 11.17
C PHE A 158 -17.57 -6.98 12.62
N SER A 159 -16.28 -6.95 12.94
CA SER A 159 -15.77 -7.16 14.30
C SER A 159 -16.26 -6.08 15.27
N TRP A 160 -16.31 -4.82 14.83
CA TRP A 160 -16.83 -3.71 15.62
C TRP A 160 -18.34 -3.82 15.84
N GLU A 161 -19.12 -4.14 14.81
CA GLU A 161 -20.56 -4.37 14.93
C GLU A 161 -20.88 -5.47 15.93
N LYS A 162 -20.14 -6.59 15.85
CA LYS A 162 -20.27 -7.71 16.77
C LYS A 162 -19.94 -7.34 18.22
N ALA A 163 -18.92 -6.53 18.42
CA ALA A 163 -18.47 -6.13 19.75
C ALA A 163 -19.39 -5.08 20.40
N THR A 164 -19.99 -4.20 19.62
CA THR A 164 -20.78 -3.08 20.12
C THR A 164 -22.28 -3.26 20.01
N GLY A 165 -22.75 -4.19 19.17
CA GLY A 165 -24.16 -4.35 18.81
C GLY A 165 -24.71 -3.23 17.90
N ASN A 166 -23.86 -2.29 17.49
CA ASN A 166 -24.24 -1.23 16.55
C ASN A 166 -24.13 -1.72 15.12
N LYS A 167 -24.83 -1.05 14.20
CA LYS A 167 -24.70 -1.26 12.76
C LYS A 167 -23.94 -0.12 12.13
N PHE A 168 -22.99 -0.43 11.26
CA PHE A 168 -22.36 0.58 10.42
C PHE A 168 -23.35 0.98 9.33
N SER A 169 -23.77 2.26 9.33
CA SER A 169 -24.53 2.85 8.25
C SER A 169 -23.69 3.99 7.65
N LYS A 170 -23.49 3.99 6.36
CA LYS A 170 -23.09 5.23 5.68
C LYS A 170 -24.27 6.17 5.81
N GLU A 171 -24.09 7.33 6.46
CA GLU A 171 -25.01 8.45 6.24
C GLU A 171 -24.95 8.77 4.74
N GLU A 172 -26.05 8.58 4.04
CA GLU A 172 -26.19 9.11 2.69
C GLU A 172 -26.01 10.62 2.81
N GLU A 173 -24.90 11.17 2.31
CA GLU A 173 -24.75 12.60 2.09
C GLU A 173 -25.96 13.00 1.24
N LYS A 174 -26.93 13.64 1.88
CA LYS A 174 -28.01 14.32 1.17
C LYS A 174 -27.34 15.39 0.32
N VAL A 175 -27.20 15.10 -0.97
CA VAL A 175 -26.93 16.14 -1.96
C VAL A 175 -28.08 17.12 -1.84
N GLU A 176 -27.86 18.24 -1.15
CA GLU A 176 -28.76 19.37 -1.21
C GLU A 176 -28.83 19.82 -2.66
N GLU A 177 -29.99 19.62 -3.28
CA GLU A 177 -30.26 20.18 -4.60
C GLU A 177 -30.04 21.69 -4.54
N PRO A 178 -29.35 22.29 -5.50
CA PRO A 178 -29.20 23.74 -5.51
C PRO A 178 -30.60 24.38 -5.59
N VAL A 179 -30.90 25.19 -4.58
CA VAL A 179 -32.12 25.99 -4.55
C VAL A 179 -32.15 26.89 -5.79
N PRO A 180 -33.25 26.94 -6.54
CA PRO A 180 -33.40 27.69 -7.79
C PRO A 180 -33.27 29.19 -7.63
#